data_36c050a72e7763e0a9f9f3a7c8f79b76
#
_entry.id   36c050a72e7763e0a9f9f3a7c8f79b76
#
_cell.length_a   1.000
_cell.length_b   1.000
_cell.length_c   1.000
_cell.angle_alpha   90.00
_cell.angle_beta   90.00
_cell.angle_gamma   90.00
#
_symmetry.space_group_name_H-M   'P 1'
#
loop_
_entity.id
_entity.type
_entity.pdbx_description
1 polymer ?
#
loop_
_entity_poly.entity_id
_entity_poly.type
_entity_poly.pdbx_seq_one_letter_code
_entity_poly.pdbx_strand_id
1 'polypeptide(L)'
;MNRLFSKFVLVAVVTGLGACSVSVPSEDYKPKVKDADFLHRSIKQVTDVIVHDIFSPPVASRIYVYMSIAGYEAAIHENPKYVSLAGQIKGLEEVPKPEASQEYCYPLASVQAMLTVGKALVFSEDKMDVFYNKIMQDFKDAGVPEEIFERSVHYGNEVAQHILAWSGKDNYKQSRSFPKFSIEDNPATWKPTPPAYMDAIEPHWNKIRTFGIDSCGQFKPAPHTTFSSDPNSLFYKEAYETYSVGKNLTQEQRDIAFFWDCNPFVMNVKGHVMFATKKISPGGHWMNITHVACKKTNADFVQSTEAYALVSVALMDGFISCWDEKYKSKLIRPESYINEYIDEDWVPTLQTPPFPEYTSGHSVISAASAVTLTKLFGENFSFLDSTEIEFGLSARSFKSFKEASEEAAISRLYGGIHYRPAIVNGVTEGTAIGNYIMEKIKTRREDLAKIESSE
;
A
#
# COMPACT_ATOMS: atom_id res chain seq x y z
N MET A 1 -85.19 54.61 26.78
CA MET A 1 -84.16 54.12 27.72
C MET A 1 -82.95 53.69 26.88
N ASN A 2 -81.98 54.54 26.80
CA ASN A 2 -80.79 54.39 25.92
C ASN A 2 -79.73 53.56 26.55
N ARG A 3 -79.14 52.65 25.73
CA ARG A 3 -77.82 52.16 26.05
C ARG A 3 -76.92 52.26 24.82
N LEU A 4 -75.94 53.17 24.94
CA LEU A 4 -74.81 53.30 24.01
C LEU A 4 -73.91 52.09 24.12
N PHE A 5 -73.54 51.50 22.96
CA PHE A 5 -72.43 50.57 22.84
C PHE A 5 -71.22 51.30 22.25
N SER A 6 -70.20 51.48 23.07
CA SER A 6 -68.90 51.99 22.65
C SER A 6 -68.12 50.85 21.95
N LYS A 7 -67.73 51.07 20.71
CA LYS A 7 -66.81 50.15 19.99
C LYS A 7 -65.37 50.54 20.28
N PHE A 8 -64.66 49.67 21.00
CA PHE A 8 -63.20 49.75 21.10
C PHE A 8 -62.62 49.10 19.84
N VAL A 9 -61.85 49.87 19.07
CA VAL A 9 -60.98 49.36 17.99
C VAL A 9 -59.64 49.04 18.60
N LEU A 10 -59.33 47.77 18.61
CA LEU A 10 -58.02 47.25 19.03
C LEU A 10 -57.07 47.30 17.83
N VAL A 11 -56.12 48.24 17.81
CA VAL A 11 -55.04 48.28 16.82
C VAL A 11 -53.92 47.35 17.30
N ALA A 12 -53.79 46.20 16.66
CA ALA A 12 -52.67 45.26 16.88
C ALA A 12 -51.46 45.81 16.12
N VAL A 13 -50.48 46.33 16.85
CA VAL A 13 -49.13 46.63 16.31
C VAL A 13 -48.36 45.35 16.24
N VAL A 14 -48.22 44.78 15.04
CA VAL A 14 -47.31 43.65 14.79
C VAL A 14 -45.89 44.23 14.67
N THR A 15 -45.11 44.16 15.77
CA THR A 15 -43.66 44.37 15.72
C THR A 15 -43.00 43.14 15.16
N GLY A 16 -42.64 43.21 13.86
CA GLY A 16 -41.77 42.21 13.25
C GLY A 16 -40.38 42.20 13.91
N LEU A 17 -40.13 41.22 14.75
CA LEU A 17 -38.77 40.87 15.17
C LEU A 17 -38.06 40.26 13.99
N GLY A 18 -37.32 41.06 13.22
CA GLY A 18 -36.29 40.57 12.30
C GLY A 18 -35.22 39.89 13.14
N ALA A 19 -35.24 38.57 13.15
CA ALA A 19 -34.11 37.79 13.66
C ALA A 19 -32.93 38.01 12.69
N CYS A 20 -32.10 39.04 13.00
CA CYS A 20 -30.74 39.02 12.50
C CYS A 20 -30.05 37.80 13.09
N SER A 21 -29.92 36.73 12.30
CA SER A 21 -28.96 35.69 12.60
C SER A 21 -27.57 36.35 12.60
N VAL A 22 -27.07 36.68 13.77
CA VAL A 22 -25.65 36.99 13.95
C VAL A 22 -24.92 35.72 13.58
N SER A 23 -24.38 35.64 12.36
CA SER A 23 -23.43 34.62 12.00
C SER A 23 -22.24 34.76 12.95
N VAL A 24 -22.16 33.87 13.91
CA VAL A 24 -20.93 33.70 14.70
C VAL A 24 -19.84 33.44 13.64
N PRO A 25 -18.73 34.21 13.64
CA PRO A 25 -17.63 33.93 12.71
C PRO A 25 -17.27 32.44 12.87
N SER A 26 -17.42 31.67 11.83
CA SER A 26 -16.96 30.28 11.87
C SER A 26 -15.47 30.32 12.17
N GLU A 27 -15.04 29.71 13.29
CA GLU A 27 -13.62 29.53 13.55
C GLU A 27 -13.01 28.97 12.27
N ASP A 28 -11.85 29.50 11.87
CA ASP A 28 -11.17 29.03 10.67
C ASP A 28 -10.84 27.53 10.86
N TYR A 29 -11.55 26.68 10.14
CA TYR A 29 -11.38 25.23 10.21
C TYR A 29 -10.11 24.75 9.49
N LYS A 30 -9.60 25.55 8.56
CA LYS A 30 -8.48 25.17 7.67
C LYS A 30 -7.22 24.71 8.41
N PRO A 31 -6.75 25.41 9.47
CA PRO A 31 -5.61 24.94 10.23
C PRO A 31 -5.85 23.61 10.93
N LYS A 32 -7.10 23.31 11.35
CA LYS A 32 -7.46 22.09 12.07
C LYS A 32 -7.51 20.86 11.16
N VAL A 33 -7.84 21.04 9.88
CA VAL A 33 -7.94 19.93 8.90
C VAL A 33 -6.70 19.79 8.02
N LYS A 34 -5.77 20.76 8.08
CA LYS A 34 -4.53 20.76 7.29
C LYS A 34 -3.53 19.69 7.74
N ASP A 35 -3.63 19.22 8.98
CA ASP A 35 -2.79 18.13 9.48
C ASP A 35 -3.09 16.86 8.70
N ALA A 36 -2.04 16.20 8.23
CA ALA A 36 -2.13 14.94 7.53
C ALA A 36 -2.62 13.77 8.41
N ASP A 37 -2.96 14.00 9.68
CA ASP A 37 -3.45 12.97 10.60
C ASP A 37 -4.73 12.28 10.09
N PHE A 38 -5.66 13.04 9.51
CA PHE A 38 -6.85 12.47 8.87
C PHE A 38 -6.50 11.47 7.77
N LEU A 39 -5.50 11.77 6.96
CA LEU A 39 -4.98 10.87 5.93
C LEU A 39 -4.31 9.65 6.55
N HIS A 40 -3.41 9.84 7.51
CA HIS A 40 -2.67 8.77 8.15
C HIS A 40 -3.59 7.77 8.85
N ARG A 41 -4.60 8.24 9.56
CA ARG A 41 -5.63 7.38 10.19
C ARG A 41 -6.43 6.60 9.15
N SER A 42 -6.71 7.20 8.00
CA SER A 42 -7.43 6.55 6.90
C SER A 42 -6.61 5.42 6.28
N ILE A 43 -5.31 5.65 6.03
CA ILE A 43 -4.38 4.60 5.57
C ILE A 43 -4.28 3.47 6.59
N LYS A 44 -4.14 3.81 7.88
CA LYS A 44 -4.06 2.80 8.95
C LYS A 44 -5.33 1.95 9.02
N GLN A 45 -6.51 2.55 8.93
CA GLN A 45 -7.76 1.82 8.95
C GLN A 45 -7.87 0.81 7.80
N VAL A 46 -7.51 1.21 6.59
CA VAL A 46 -7.51 0.28 5.44
C VAL A 46 -6.47 -0.82 5.64
N THR A 47 -5.30 -0.49 6.19
CA THR A 47 -4.28 -1.49 6.55
C THR A 47 -4.83 -2.50 7.56
N ASP A 48 -5.53 -2.05 8.59
CA ASP A 48 -6.13 -2.93 9.60
C ASP A 48 -7.18 -3.87 9.01
N VAL A 49 -7.98 -3.37 8.06
CA VAL A 49 -8.96 -4.20 7.35
C VAL A 49 -8.26 -5.19 6.41
N ILE A 50 -7.20 -4.79 5.71
CA ILE A 50 -6.38 -5.70 4.88
C ILE A 50 -5.79 -6.83 5.73
N VAL A 51 -5.28 -6.54 6.93
CA VAL A 51 -4.78 -7.55 7.89
C VAL A 51 -5.92 -8.42 8.40
N HIS A 52 -7.08 -7.82 8.70
CA HIS A 52 -8.25 -8.55 9.18
C HIS A 52 -8.75 -9.56 8.15
N ASP A 53 -8.82 -9.16 6.90
CA ASP A 53 -9.33 -9.94 5.77
C ASP A 53 -8.29 -10.90 5.18
N ILE A 54 -7.05 -10.86 5.67
CA ILE A 54 -5.93 -11.72 5.26
C ILE A 54 -5.68 -11.63 3.73
N PHE A 55 -5.62 -10.43 3.20
CA PHE A 55 -5.31 -10.23 1.79
C PHE A 55 -3.88 -10.66 1.45
N SER A 56 -3.70 -11.30 0.28
CA SER A 56 -2.38 -11.59 -0.25
C SER A 56 -1.56 -10.32 -0.50
N PRO A 57 -0.22 -10.35 -0.38
CA PRO A 57 0.61 -9.16 -0.58
C PRO A 57 0.38 -8.45 -1.92
N PRO A 58 0.25 -9.15 -3.07
CA PRO A 58 -0.11 -8.50 -4.33
C PRO A 58 -1.47 -7.81 -4.29
N VAL A 59 -2.51 -8.46 -3.75
CA VAL A 59 -3.86 -7.86 -3.67
C VAL A 59 -3.87 -6.67 -2.71
N ALA A 60 -3.16 -6.75 -1.59
CA ALA A 60 -2.98 -5.61 -0.68
C ALA A 60 -2.37 -4.39 -1.41
N SER A 61 -1.33 -4.61 -2.24
CA SER A 61 -0.71 -3.53 -3.03
C SER A 61 -1.70 -2.88 -4.01
N ARG A 62 -2.61 -3.68 -4.59
CA ARG A 62 -3.69 -3.18 -5.45
C ARG A 62 -4.67 -2.29 -4.69
N ILE A 63 -5.03 -2.65 -3.47
CA ILE A 63 -5.89 -1.81 -2.63
C ILE A 63 -5.20 -0.49 -2.33
N TYR A 64 -3.94 -0.55 -1.86
CA TYR A 64 -3.16 0.66 -1.54
C TYR A 64 -3.03 1.60 -2.73
N VAL A 65 -2.71 1.10 -3.93
CA VAL A 65 -2.45 1.99 -5.08
C VAL A 65 -3.70 2.73 -5.54
N TYR A 66 -4.84 2.06 -5.62
CA TYR A 66 -6.07 2.73 -6.06
C TYR A 66 -6.59 3.75 -5.04
N MET A 67 -6.60 3.40 -3.75
CA MET A 67 -7.05 4.34 -2.72
C MET A 67 -6.11 5.54 -2.58
N SER A 68 -4.78 5.32 -2.68
CA SER A 68 -3.81 6.41 -2.54
C SER A 68 -3.85 7.37 -3.74
N ILE A 69 -4.03 6.85 -4.96
CA ILE A 69 -4.22 7.69 -6.14
C ILE A 69 -5.52 8.50 -6.03
N ALA A 70 -6.62 7.89 -5.58
CA ALA A 70 -7.88 8.62 -5.36
C ALA A 70 -7.71 9.77 -4.36
N GLY A 71 -7.02 9.50 -3.25
CA GLY A 71 -6.71 10.53 -2.25
C GLY A 71 -5.84 11.66 -2.80
N TYR A 72 -4.80 11.31 -3.56
CA TYR A 72 -3.91 12.29 -4.19
C TYR A 72 -4.66 13.17 -5.21
N GLU A 73 -5.38 12.57 -6.15
CA GLU A 73 -6.11 13.31 -7.20
C GLU A 73 -7.16 14.28 -6.60
N ALA A 74 -7.81 13.91 -5.51
CA ALA A 74 -8.75 14.79 -4.84
C ALA A 74 -8.06 15.93 -4.05
N ALA A 75 -6.82 15.73 -3.58
CA ALA A 75 -6.09 16.69 -2.76
C ALA A 75 -5.31 17.75 -3.54
N ILE A 76 -4.83 17.45 -4.75
CA ILE A 76 -3.85 18.29 -5.47
C ILE A 76 -4.34 19.70 -5.77
N HIS A 77 -5.66 19.91 -5.82
CA HIS A 77 -6.25 21.23 -6.09
C HIS A 77 -6.08 22.22 -4.94
N GLU A 78 -5.69 21.76 -3.74
CA GLU A 78 -5.31 22.63 -2.61
C GLU A 78 -4.03 23.41 -2.92
N ASN A 79 -3.12 22.83 -3.70
CA ASN A 79 -1.81 23.44 -3.96
C ASN A 79 -1.46 23.35 -5.46
N PRO A 80 -1.43 24.50 -6.18
CA PRO A 80 -1.21 24.55 -7.63
C PRO A 80 0.19 24.10 -8.09
N LYS A 81 1.10 23.82 -7.16
CA LYS A 81 2.42 23.24 -7.48
C LYS A 81 2.31 21.78 -7.91
N TYR A 82 1.26 21.08 -7.49
CA TYR A 82 1.06 19.68 -7.82
C TYR A 82 0.32 19.50 -9.15
N VAL A 83 0.52 18.35 -9.77
CA VAL A 83 -0.11 17.98 -11.02
C VAL A 83 -0.73 16.59 -10.95
N SER A 84 -1.78 16.37 -11.74
CA SER A 84 -2.48 15.09 -11.82
C SER A 84 -1.58 13.97 -12.37
N LEU A 85 -1.83 12.77 -11.91
CA LEU A 85 -1.25 11.52 -12.43
C LEU A 85 -1.96 11.05 -13.71
N ALA A 86 -3.08 11.67 -14.08
CA ALA A 86 -3.80 11.39 -15.33
C ALA A 86 -2.89 11.63 -16.54
N GLY A 87 -2.90 10.67 -17.48
CA GLY A 87 -2.00 10.67 -18.64
C GLY A 87 -0.57 10.20 -18.36
N GLN A 88 -0.12 10.16 -17.09
CA GLN A 88 1.19 9.69 -16.69
C GLN A 88 1.16 8.21 -16.24
N ILE A 89 0.07 7.80 -15.62
CA ILE A 89 -0.16 6.41 -15.22
C ILE A 89 -1.04 5.73 -16.28
N LYS A 90 -0.70 4.49 -16.59
CA LYS A 90 -1.33 3.74 -17.69
C LYS A 90 -2.84 3.61 -17.54
N GLY A 91 -3.55 4.18 -18.51
CA GLY A 91 -5.00 4.11 -18.63
C GLY A 91 -5.76 4.97 -17.60
N LEU A 92 -5.08 5.81 -16.83
CA LEU A 92 -5.73 6.84 -16.01
C LEU A 92 -6.00 8.05 -16.90
N GLU A 93 -7.26 8.23 -17.25
CA GLU A 93 -7.76 9.37 -18.01
C GLU A 93 -7.96 10.59 -17.11
N GLU A 94 -8.35 11.72 -17.68
CA GLU A 94 -8.57 12.96 -16.93
C GLU A 94 -9.57 12.74 -15.78
N VAL A 95 -9.15 13.08 -14.56
CA VAL A 95 -9.93 12.92 -13.33
C VAL A 95 -10.85 14.12 -13.16
N PRO A 96 -12.08 13.96 -12.60
CA PRO A 96 -12.98 15.07 -12.31
C PRO A 96 -12.29 16.18 -11.52
N LYS A 97 -12.58 17.43 -11.90
CA LYS A 97 -12.03 18.63 -11.26
C LYS A 97 -13.10 19.34 -10.44
N PRO A 98 -12.71 19.99 -9.32
CA PRO A 98 -13.63 20.81 -8.57
C PRO A 98 -14.03 22.06 -9.36
N GLU A 99 -15.21 22.63 -9.09
CA GLU A 99 -15.64 23.90 -9.67
C GLU A 99 -14.76 25.05 -9.18
N ALA A 100 -14.08 25.76 -10.09
CA ALA A 100 -13.10 26.77 -9.77
C ALA A 100 -13.64 27.98 -8.95
N SER A 101 -14.95 28.22 -9.02
CA SER A 101 -15.61 29.32 -8.29
C SER A 101 -16.07 28.97 -6.88
N GLN A 102 -15.90 27.70 -6.45
CA GLN A 102 -16.40 27.18 -5.20
C GLN A 102 -15.27 26.85 -4.23
N GLU A 103 -15.53 26.99 -2.92
CA GLU A 103 -14.61 26.60 -1.87
C GLU A 103 -14.80 25.12 -1.51
N TYR A 104 -13.71 24.41 -1.31
CA TYR A 104 -13.67 22.98 -0.91
C TYR A 104 -12.74 22.79 0.28
N CYS A 105 -13.05 21.81 1.10
CA CYS A 105 -12.12 21.21 2.05
C CYS A 105 -11.43 20.00 1.37
N TYR A 106 -10.30 20.25 0.71
CA TYR A 106 -9.58 19.21 -0.05
C TYR A 106 -9.11 18.02 0.80
N PRO A 107 -8.68 18.21 2.08
CA PRO A 107 -8.42 17.09 2.97
C PRO A 107 -9.65 16.17 3.16
N LEU A 108 -10.83 16.76 3.31
CA LEU A 108 -12.09 15.99 3.41
C LEU A 108 -12.40 15.25 2.09
N ALA A 109 -12.30 15.94 0.95
CA ALA A 109 -12.52 15.32 -0.36
C ALA A 109 -11.56 14.15 -0.63
N SER A 110 -10.29 14.33 -0.25
CA SER A 110 -9.27 13.29 -0.35
C SER A 110 -9.58 12.07 0.50
N VAL A 111 -9.90 12.26 1.78
CA VAL A 111 -10.29 11.16 2.69
C VAL A 111 -11.57 10.47 2.20
N GLN A 112 -12.54 11.24 1.71
CA GLN A 112 -13.76 10.70 1.11
C GLN A 112 -13.45 9.81 -0.09
N ALA A 113 -12.64 10.30 -1.04
CA ALA A 113 -12.26 9.54 -2.23
C ALA A 113 -11.51 8.25 -1.86
N MET A 114 -10.53 8.37 -0.97
CA MET A 114 -9.70 7.26 -0.50
C MET A 114 -10.54 6.18 0.19
N LEU A 115 -11.38 6.53 1.15
CA LEU A 115 -12.17 5.58 1.92
C LEU A 115 -13.26 4.92 1.08
N THR A 116 -13.85 5.64 0.13
CA THR A 116 -14.83 5.08 -0.81
C THR A 116 -14.18 4.00 -1.69
N VAL A 117 -12.98 4.29 -2.24
CA VAL A 117 -12.23 3.31 -3.04
C VAL A 117 -11.75 2.15 -2.16
N GLY A 118 -11.19 2.43 -0.98
CA GLY A 118 -10.73 1.40 -0.05
C GLY A 118 -11.84 0.44 0.35
N LYS A 119 -13.01 0.96 0.74
CA LYS A 119 -14.19 0.17 1.10
C LYS A 119 -14.64 -0.76 -0.04
N ALA A 120 -14.67 -0.27 -1.28
CA ALA A 120 -15.09 -1.06 -2.44
C ALA A 120 -14.13 -2.21 -2.80
N LEU A 121 -12.91 -2.22 -2.25
CA LEU A 121 -11.86 -3.19 -2.57
C LEU A 121 -11.56 -4.19 -1.43
N VAL A 122 -12.19 -4.05 -0.27
CA VAL A 122 -12.03 -4.95 0.88
C VAL A 122 -13.29 -5.82 1.08
N PHE A 123 -13.21 -6.81 1.98
CA PHE A 123 -14.35 -7.68 2.31
C PHE A 123 -15.14 -7.18 3.52
N SER A 124 -14.45 -6.70 4.55
CA SER A 124 -15.07 -6.23 5.80
C SER A 124 -15.50 -4.77 5.69
N GLU A 125 -16.52 -4.51 4.84
CA GLU A 125 -17.05 -3.17 4.60
C GLU A 125 -17.62 -2.51 5.87
N ASP A 126 -18.19 -3.30 6.78
CA ASP A 126 -18.73 -2.83 8.05
C ASP A 126 -17.68 -2.14 8.93
N LYS A 127 -16.44 -2.65 8.93
CA LYS A 127 -15.32 -2.01 9.65
C LYS A 127 -14.92 -0.68 9.03
N MET A 128 -15.02 -0.56 7.71
CA MET A 128 -14.82 0.69 7.00
C MET A 128 -15.90 1.71 7.34
N ASP A 129 -17.17 1.29 7.41
CA ASP A 129 -18.30 2.17 7.74
C ASP A 129 -18.21 2.75 9.16
N VAL A 130 -17.82 1.95 10.13
CA VAL A 130 -17.62 2.42 11.52
C VAL A 130 -16.56 3.52 11.56
N PHE A 131 -15.43 3.32 10.90
CA PHE A 131 -14.36 4.32 10.83
C PHE A 131 -14.79 5.55 10.03
N TYR A 132 -15.43 5.35 8.86
CA TYR A 132 -15.92 6.43 8.03
C TYR A 132 -16.83 7.39 8.80
N ASN A 133 -17.82 6.88 9.51
CA ASN A 133 -18.72 7.71 10.29
C ASN A 133 -17.98 8.53 11.35
N LYS A 134 -16.97 7.93 12.00
CA LYS A 134 -16.15 8.63 12.99
C LYS A 134 -15.33 9.75 12.37
N ILE A 135 -14.61 9.49 11.28
CA ILE A 135 -13.71 10.48 10.69
C ILE A 135 -14.50 11.62 10.02
N MET A 136 -15.69 11.35 9.46
CA MET A 136 -16.58 12.38 8.95
C MET A 136 -17.09 13.27 10.08
N GLN A 137 -17.39 12.71 11.27
CA GLN A 137 -17.74 13.50 12.44
C GLN A 137 -16.55 14.35 12.91
N ASP A 138 -15.32 13.81 12.90
CA ASP A 138 -14.11 14.58 13.26
C ASP A 138 -13.92 15.82 12.36
N PHE A 139 -14.26 15.75 11.04
CA PHE A 139 -14.26 16.93 10.16
C PHE A 139 -15.33 17.95 10.52
N LYS A 140 -16.53 17.50 10.90
CA LYS A 140 -17.60 18.37 11.39
C LYS A 140 -17.20 19.06 12.70
N ASP A 141 -16.61 18.32 13.62
CA ASP A 141 -16.11 18.82 14.91
C ASP A 141 -14.93 19.80 14.73
N ALA A 142 -14.14 19.65 13.66
CA ALA A 142 -13.13 20.63 13.28
C ALA A 142 -13.72 21.96 12.81
N GLY A 143 -15.03 22.01 12.52
CA GLY A 143 -15.76 23.22 12.16
C GLY A 143 -15.89 23.46 10.64
N VAL A 144 -15.75 22.39 9.81
CA VAL A 144 -16.01 22.52 8.36
C VAL A 144 -17.48 22.92 8.15
N PRO A 145 -17.76 24.07 7.48
CA PRO A 145 -19.13 24.51 7.21
C PRO A 145 -19.91 23.50 6.39
N GLU A 146 -21.20 23.30 6.69
CA GLU A 146 -22.02 22.24 6.08
C GLU A 146 -22.01 22.26 4.54
N GLU A 147 -22.14 23.44 3.93
CA GLU A 147 -22.11 23.58 2.47
C GLU A 147 -20.77 23.16 1.86
N ILE A 148 -19.66 23.49 2.53
CA ILE A 148 -18.30 23.08 2.11
C ILE A 148 -18.13 21.58 2.35
N PHE A 149 -18.66 21.06 3.46
CA PHE A 149 -18.61 19.66 3.79
C PHE A 149 -19.33 18.82 2.72
N GLU A 150 -20.60 19.13 2.43
CA GLU A 150 -21.38 18.41 1.43
C GLU A 150 -20.75 18.46 0.04
N ARG A 151 -20.26 19.62 -0.38
CA ARG A 151 -19.61 19.82 -1.67
C ARG A 151 -18.31 19.04 -1.76
N SER A 152 -17.50 19.01 -0.69
CA SER A 152 -16.24 18.27 -0.64
C SER A 152 -16.46 16.75 -0.66
N VAL A 153 -17.48 16.26 0.05
CA VAL A 153 -17.90 14.86 -0.01
C VAL A 153 -18.39 14.48 -1.41
N HIS A 154 -19.17 15.35 -2.04
CA HIS A 154 -19.64 15.11 -3.41
C HIS A 154 -18.48 15.00 -4.39
N TYR A 155 -17.56 15.96 -4.39
CA TYR A 155 -16.37 15.95 -5.24
C TYR A 155 -15.48 14.72 -4.98
N GLY A 156 -15.22 14.39 -3.71
CA GLY A 156 -14.49 13.18 -3.35
C GLY A 156 -15.12 11.90 -3.89
N ASN A 157 -16.45 11.82 -3.90
CA ASN A 157 -17.18 10.70 -4.50
C ASN A 157 -17.03 10.66 -6.02
N GLU A 158 -17.06 11.77 -6.73
CA GLU A 158 -16.84 11.81 -8.18
C GLU A 158 -15.45 11.27 -8.53
N VAL A 159 -14.41 11.70 -7.82
CA VAL A 159 -13.06 11.17 -7.96
C VAL A 159 -13.02 9.67 -7.67
N ALA A 160 -13.65 9.22 -6.57
CA ALA A 160 -13.71 7.80 -6.21
C ALA A 160 -14.34 6.94 -7.31
N GLN A 161 -15.49 7.35 -7.85
CA GLN A 161 -16.17 6.61 -8.91
C GLN A 161 -15.33 6.53 -10.19
N HIS A 162 -14.61 7.60 -10.54
CA HIS A 162 -13.69 7.60 -11.68
C HIS A 162 -12.56 6.57 -11.47
N ILE A 163 -11.92 6.58 -10.29
CA ILE A 163 -10.84 5.64 -9.96
C ILE A 163 -11.36 4.19 -9.88
N LEU A 164 -12.55 3.95 -9.34
CA LEU A 164 -13.16 2.62 -9.31
C LEU A 164 -13.49 2.11 -10.73
N ALA A 165 -14.00 2.96 -11.61
CA ALA A 165 -14.22 2.62 -13.01
C ALA A 165 -12.92 2.26 -13.74
N TRP A 166 -11.82 2.99 -13.46
CA TRP A 166 -10.50 2.69 -13.96
C TRP A 166 -9.93 1.40 -13.38
N SER A 167 -10.10 1.14 -12.07
CA SER A 167 -9.67 -0.08 -11.40
C SER A 167 -10.36 -1.33 -11.93
N GLY A 168 -11.62 -1.21 -12.34
CA GLY A 168 -12.38 -2.30 -12.95
C GLY A 168 -11.86 -2.77 -14.32
N LYS A 169 -10.96 -2.01 -14.94
CA LYS A 169 -10.34 -2.30 -16.24
C LYS A 169 -8.90 -2.85 -16.12
N ASP A 170 -8.45 -3.24 -14.94
CA ASP A 170 -7.07 -3.68 -14.70
C ASP A 170 -6.84 -5.18 -14.89
N ASN A 171 -7.84 -5.92 -15.32
CA ASN A 171 -7.81 -7.38 -15.51
C ASN A 171 -7.85 -8.22 -14.20
N TYR A 172 -7.98 -7.60 -13.03
CA TYR A 172 -8.06 -8.34 -11.76
C TYR A 172 -9.26 -9.28 -11.71
N LYS A 173 -10.45 -8.79 -12.07
CA LYS A 173 -11.68 -9.59 -12.08
C LYS A 173 -11.55 -10.79 -13.03
N GLN A 174 -10.99 -10.59 -14.22
CA GLN A 174 -10.80 -11.61 -15.23
C GLN A 174 -9.81 -12.69 -14.76
N SER A 175 -8.73 -12.28 -14.08
CA SER A 175 -7.71 -13.21 -13.58
C SER A 175 -8.27 -14.23 -12.58
N ARG A 176 -9.38 -13.93 -11.90
CA ARG A 176 -10.04 -14.87 -10.96
C ARG A 176 -10.63 -16.11 -11.66
N SER A 177 -10.89 -16.04 -12.95
CA SER A 177 -11.41 -17.15 -13.76
C SER A 177 -10.33 -17.89 -14.55
N PHE A 178 -9.08 -17.49 -14.47
CA PHE A 178 -7.98 -18.15 -15.17
C PHE A 178 -7.66 -19.50 -14.52
N PRO A 179 -7.06 -20.45 -15.29
CA PRO A 179 -6.72 -21.77 -14.76
C PRO A 179 -5.84 -21.68 -13.52
N LYS A 180 -6.10 -22.55 -12.53
CA LYS A 180 -5.21 -22.68 -11.37
C LYS A 180 -3.80 -23.09 -11.82
N PHE A 181 -2.81 -22.73 -11.01
CA PHE A 181 -1.44 -23.19 -11.21
C PHE A 181 -1.38 -24.71 -11.09
N SER A 182 -0.78 -25.37 -12.08
CA SER A 182 -0.59 -26.82 -12.09
C SER A 182 0.80 -27.15 -11.57
N ILE A 183 0.87 -28.06 -10.59
CA ILE A 183 2.12 -28.59 -10.07
C ILE A 183 2.72 -29.49 -11.14
N GLU A 184 4.00 -29.29 -11.43
CA GLU A 184 4.75 -30.08 -12.42
C GLU A 184 5.52 -31.20 -11.72
N ASP A 185 5.61 -32.35 -12.37
CA ASP A 185 6.50 -33.46 -11.94
C ASP A 185 7.94 -33.18 -12.39
N ASN A 186 8.51 -32.10 -11.85
CA ASN A 186 9.86 -31.65 -12.11
C ASN A 186 10.50 -31.24 -10.77
N PRO A 187 11.63 -31.82 -10.36
CA PRO A 187 12.27 -31.53 -9.08
C PRO A 187 12.75 -30.08 -8.96
N ALA A 188 12.98 -29.38 -10.08
CA ALA A 188 13.40 -28.00 -10.08
C ALA A 188 12.26 -27.01 -9.78
N THR A 189 10.99 -27.46 -9.84
CA THR A 189 9.84 -26.58 -9.76
C THR A 189 9.21 -26.56 -8.37
N TRP A 190 8.63 -25.42 -8.06
CA TRP A 190 7.92 -25.18 -6.81
C TRP A 190 6.75 -26.14 -6.60
N LYS A 191 6.64 -26.63 -5.37
CA LYS A 191 5.52 -27.42 -4.85
C LYS A 191 5.02 -26.79 -3.55
N PRO A 192 3.74 -26.97 -3.19
CA PRO A 192 3.22 -26.56 -1.88
C PRO A 192 4.03 -27.14 -0.73
N THR A 193 4.23 -26.34 0.33
CA THR A 193 5.04 -26.70 1.49
C THR A 193 4.20 -26.83 2.77
N PRO A 194 4.71 -27.54 3.79
CA PRO A 194 4.06 -27.57 5.09
C PRO A 194 3.86 -26.18 5.69
N PRO A 195 2.96 -26.01 6.71
CA PRO A 195 2.09 -27.07 7.25
C PRO A 195 0.76 -27.19 6.51
N ALA A 196 0.38 -26.19 5.70
CA ALA A 196 -0.97 -26.11 5.12
C ALA A 196 -1.05 -26.59 3.66
N TYR A 197 0.08 -26.76 2.98
CA TYR A 197 0.13 -27.14 1.55
C TYR A 197 -0.79 -26.28 0.68
N MET A 198 -0.74 -24.97 0.87
CA MET A 198 -1.62 -24.00 0.22
C MET A 198 -1.41 -23.97 -1.30
N ASP A 199 -2.50 -23.74 -2.03
CA ASP A 199 -2.46 -23.46 -3.48
C ASP A 199 -1.57 -22.24 -3.79
N ALA A 200 -1.05 -22.20 -5.01
CA ALA A 200 -0.24 -21.08 -5.50
C ALA A 200 -1.01 -19.76 -5.47
N ILE A 201 -0.43 -18.74 -4.82
CA ILE A 201 -1.05 -17.42 -4.65
C ILE A 201 -0.80 -16.55 -5.89
N GLU A 202 -1.88 -16.03 -6.46
CA GLU A 202 -1.89 -15.04 -7.54
C GLU A 202 -1.06 -15.42 -8.78
N PRO A 203 -1.21 -16.63 -9.36
CA PRO A 203 -0.35 -17.09 -10.45
C PRO A 203 -0.47 -16.27 -11.75
N HIS A 204 -1.48 -15.42 -11.86
CA HIS A 204 -1.73 -14.57 -13.00
C HIS A 204 -1.55 -13.06 -12.71
N TRP A 205 -0.82 -12.72 -11.62
CA TRP A 205 -0.63 -11.33 -11.24
C TRP A 205 0.09 -10.50 -12.31
N ASN A 206 0.91 -11.12 -13.15
CA ASN A 206 1.55 -10.52 -14.32
C ASN A 206 0.57 -10.12 -15.44
N LYS A 207 -0.71 -10.50 -15.34
CA LYS A 207 -1.77 -10.09 -16.29
C LYS A 207 -2.50 -8.83 -15.83
N ILE A 208 -2.25 -8.37 -14.61
CA ILE A 208 -2.79 -7.10 -14.12
C ILE A 208 -2.11 -5.94 -14.86
N ARG A 209 -2.87 -4.89 -15.15
CA ARG A 209 -2.35 -3.67 -15.77
C ARG A 209 -1.27 -3.05 -14.89
N THR A 210 -0.11 -2.75 -15.47
CA THR A 210 0.96 -1.98 -14.82
C THR A 210 0.56 -0.51 -14.67
N PHE A 211 1.23 0.22 -13.80
CA PHE A 211 0.95 1.62 -13.51
C PHE A 211 1.98 2.55 -14.15
N GLY A 212 3.22 2.54 -13.66
CA GLY A 212 4.33 3.31 -14.18
C GLY A 212 5.18 2.54 -15.17
N ILE A 213 5.50 1.26 -14.90
CA ILE A 213 6.32 0.44 -15.81
C ILE A 213 5.54 0.08 -17.09
N ASP A 214 6.27 -0.11 -18.22
CA ASP A 214 5.66 -0.33 -19.52
C ASP A 214 5.10 -1.76 -19.69
N SER A 215 5.72 -2.74 -19.03
CA SER A 215 5.25 -4.14 -18.99
C SER A 215 5.78 -4.86 -17.75
N CYS A 216 5.14 -5.98 -17.39
CA CYS A 216 5.59 -6.83 -16.28
C CYS A 216 7.03 -7.34 -16.43
N GLY A 217 7.52 -7.52 -17.65
CA GLY A 217 8.87 -8.02 -17.93
C GLY A 217 9.89 -6.93 -18.27
N GLN A 218 9.59 -5.64 -18.07
CA GLN A 218 10.49 -4.54 -18.43
C GLN A 218 11.82 -4.60 -17.67
N PHE A 219 11.80 -4.94 -16.41
CA PHE A 219 12.97 -5.03 -15.54
C PHE A 219 13.30 -6.49 -15.21
N LYS A 220 13.37 -7.33 -16.28
CA LYS A 220 13.67 -8.75 -16.10
C LYS A 220 14.99 -8.94 -15.35
N PRO A 221 14.99 -9.66 -14.20
CA PRO A 221 16.20 -9.93 -13.45
C PRO A 221 17.16 -10.87 -14.21
N ALA A 222 18.42 -10.95 -13.74
CA ALA A 222 19.35 -11.96 -14.21
C ALA A 222 18.75 -13.37 -13.99
N PRO A 223 19.02 -14.37 -14.84
CA PRO A 223 18.51 -15.73 -14.64
C PRO A 223 18.96 -16.30 -13.29
N HIS A 224 18.09 -17.09 -12.66
CA HIS A 224 18.48 -17.88 -11.48
C HIS A 224 19.50 -18.96 -11.86
N THR A 225 20.26 -19.45 -10.88
CA THR A 225 21.18 -20.58 -11.05
C THR A 225 20.40 -21.82 -11.50
N THR A 226 20.96 -22.53 -12.47
CA THR A 226 20.35 -23.78 -12.98
C THR A 226 20.29 -24.83 -11.86
N PHE A 227 19.10 -25.40 -11.67
CA PHE A 227 18.87 -26.46 -10.69
C PHE A 227 19.84 -27.62 -10.89
N SER A 228 20.38 -28.13 -9.79
CA SER A 228 21.20 -29.34 -9.75
C SER A 228 21.19 -29.93 -8.34
N SER A 229 21.15 -31.23 -8.21
CA SER A 229 21.31 -31.96 -6.94
C SER A 229 22.76 -32.41 -6.69
N ASP A 230 23.70 -32.15 -7.62
CA ASP A 230 25.12 -32.45 -7.42
C ASP A 230 25.70 -31.56 -6.30
N PRO A 231 26.28 -32.14 -5.22
CA PRO A 231 26.89 -31.37 -4.12
C PRO A 231 28.00 -30.41 -4.53
N ASN A 232 28.61 -30.60 -5.70
CA ASN A 232 29.64 -29.70 -6.22
C ASN A 232 29.06 -28.53 -7.04
N SER A 233 27.77 -28.59 -7.40
CA SER A 233 27.13 -27.55 -8.20
C SER A 233 26.99 -26.23 -7.45
N LEU A 234 26.83 -25.14 -8.23
CA LEU A 234 26.57 -23.82 -7.66
C LEU A 234 25.21 -23.81 -6.93
N PHE A 235 24.17 -24.42 -7.51
CA PHE A 235 22.83 -24.44 -6.92
C PHE A 235 22.82 -25.13 -5.55
N TYR A 236 23.50 -26.29 -5.42
CA TYR A 236 23.63 -26.97 -4.13
C TYR A 236 24.34 -26.09 -3.10
N LYS A 237 25.39 -25.37 -3.49
CA LYS A 237 26.10 -24.45 -2.58
C LYS A 237 25.24 -23.29 -2.10
N GLU A 238 24.41 -22.75 -2.96
CA GLU A 238 23.42 -21.69 -2.60
C GLU A 238 22.36 -22.24 -1.62
N ALA A 239 21.88 -23.44 -1.83
CA ALA A 239 20.96 -24.12 -0.92
C ALA A 239 21.63 -24.45 0.41
N TYR A 240 22.89 -24.94 0.38
CA TYR A 240 23.67 -25.26 1.57
C TYR A 240 24.00 -23.98 2.38
N GLU A 241 24.23 -22.84 1.72
CA GLU A 241 24.36 -21.55 2.41
C GLU A 241 23.08 -21.23 3.21
N THR A 242 21.91 -21.36 2.59
CA THR A 242 20.62 -21.12 3.24
C THR A 242 20.42 -22.04 4.45
N TYR A 243 20.72 -23.33 4.28
CA TYR A 243 20.71 -24.34 5.34
C TYR A 243 21.64 -23.97 6.50
N SER A 244 22.91 -23.70 6.19
CA SER A 244 23.94 -23.41 7.18
C SER A 244 23.66 -22.12 7.96
N VAL A 245 23.21 -21.07 7.29
CA VAL A 245 22.79 -19.82 7.92
C VAL A 245 21.62 -20.08 8.86
N GLY A 246 20.58 -20.78 8.42
CA GLY A 246 19.40 -21.10 9.22
C GLY A 246 19.74 -21.90 10.50
N LYS A 247 20.71 -22.80 10.44
CA LYS A 247 21.17 -23.58 11.61
C LYS A 247 21.99 -22.76 12.61
N ASN A 248 22.65 -21.69 12.18
CA ASN A 248 23.63 -20.94 12.98
C ASN A 248 23.23 -19.47 13.23
N LEU A 249 21.94 -19.14 13.16
CA LEU A 249 21.46 -17.77 13.37
C LEU A 249 21.83 -17.23 14.75
N THR A 250 22.38 -16.04 14.78
CA THR A 250 22.46 -15.23 16.00
C THR A 250 21.09 -14.75 16.43
N GLN A 251 20.94 -14.27 17.67
CA GLN A 251 19.68 -13.69 18.13
C GLN A 251 19.27 -12.49 17.27
N GLU A 252 20.18 -11.60 16.95
CA GLU A 252 19.92 -10.44 16.09
C GLU A 252 19.41 -10.85 14.70
N GLN A 253 19.97 -11.88 14.09
CA GLN A 253 19.49 -12.39 12.79
C GLN A 253 18.10 -13.00 12.88
N ARG A 254 17.76 -13.64 14.01
CA ARG A 254 16.40 -14.12 14.27
C ARG A 254 15.43 -12.96 14.41
N ASP A 255 15.81 -11.93 15.18
CA ASP A 255 14.99 -10.74 15.40
C ASP A 255 14.73 -10.01 14.08
N ILE A 256 15.75 -9.87 13.22
CA ILE A 256 15.61 -9.34 11.86
C ILE A 256 14.65 -10.19 11.03
N ALA A 257 14.78 -11.52 11.05
CA ALA A 257 13.91 -12.41 10.28
C ALA A 257 12.43 -12.22 10.69
N PHE A 258 12.16 -12.18 11.99
CA PHE A 258 10.79 -12.01 12.50
C PHE A 258 10.23 -10.61 12.30
N PHE A 259 11.04 -9.57 12.44
CA PHE A 259 10.63 -8.19 12.20
C PHE A 259 10.13 -7.96 10.78
N TRP A 260 10.76 -8.58 9.80
CA TRP A 260 10.35 -8.51 8.40
C TRP A 260 9.48 -9.70 7.95
N ASP A 261 8.94 -10.52 8.89
CA ASP A 261 8.03 -11.61 8.56
C ASP A 261 6.60 -11.10 8.34
N CYS A 262 6.43 -10.31 7.30
CA CYS A 262 5.15 -9.77 6.87
C CYS A 262 4.37 -10.79 6.01
N ASN A 263 4.30 -12.04 6.46
CA ASN A 263 3.58 -13.11 5.77
C ASN A 263 2.16 -13.27 6.35
N PRO A 264 1.10 -12.83 5.63
CA PRO A 264 -0.28 -12.99 6.11
C PRO A 264 -0.77 -14.45 6.10
N PHE A 265 0.02 -15.36 5.52
CA PHE A 265 -0.31 -16.80 5.40
C PHE A 265 0.42 -17.68 6.42
N VAL A 266 0.88 -17.14 7.54
CA VAL A 266 1.43 -17.97 8.62
C VAL A 266 0.32 -18.80 9.21
N MET A 267 0.29 -20.08 8.84
CA MET A 267 -0.75 -21.04 9.22
C MET A 267 -0.32 -21.86 10.44
N ASN A 268 -1.20 -21.95 11.40
CA ASN A 268 -1.05 -22.83 12.57
C ASN A 268 -1.99 -24.02 12.39
N VAL A 269 -1.43 -25.21 12.40
CA VAL A 269 -2.18 -26.47 12.27
C VAL A 269 -2.04 -27.24 13.58
N LYS A 270 -3.17 -27.44 14.30
CA LYS A 270 -3.23 -28.21 15.55
C LYS A 270 -4.38 -29.22 15.45
N GLY A 271 -4.06 -30.46 15.13
CA GLY A 271 -5.05 -31.50 14.91
C GLY A 271 -5.97 -31.13 13.73
N HIS A 272 -7.26 -30.94 14.01
CA HIS A 272 -8.26 -30.54 13.01
C HIS A 272 -8.46 -29.02 12.89
N VAL A 273 -7.73 -28.24 13.66
CA VAL A 273 -7.87 -26.78 13.68
C VAL A 273 -6.73 -26.16 12.88
N MET A 274 -7.09 -25.31 11.93
CA MET A 274 -6.17 -24.50 11.12
C MET A 274 -6.59 -23.04 11.21
N PHE A 275 -5.66 -22.17 11.58
CA PHE A 275 -5.90 -20.72 11.67
C PHE A 275 -4.65 -19.93 11.24
N ALA A 276 -4.88 -18.76 10.62
CA ALA A 276 -3.82 -17.85 10.25
C ALA A 276 -3.44 -16.94 11.42
N THR A 277 -2.15 -16.69 11.60
CA THR A 277 -1.68 -15.56 12.40
C THR A 277 -1.79 -14.31 11.54
N LYS A 278 -2.60 -13.33 11.98
CA LYS A 278 -2.79 -12.08 11.25
C LYS A 278 -1.54 -11.21 11.36
N LYS A 279 -0.95 -10.88 10.22
CA LYS A 279 0.23 -10.02 10.11
C LYS A 279 0.03 -8.97 9.02
N ILE A 280 0.73 -7.86 9.16
CA ILE A 280 0.79 -6.86 8.10
C ILE A 280 1.44 -7.46 6.84
N SER A 281 1.03 -6.99 5.66
CA SER A 281 1.71 -7.36 4.41
C SER A 281 3.00 -6.54 4.24
N PRO A 282 3.97 -7.00 3.43
CA PRO A 282 5.18 -6.21 3.17
C PRO A 282 4.87 -4.81 2.60
N GLY A 283 3.84 -4.71 1.76
CA GLY A 283 3.36 -3.42 1.26
C GLY A 283 2.80 -2.53 2.36
N GLY A 284 2.03 -3.09 3.29
CA GLY A 284 1.53 -2.36 4.45
C GLY A 284 2.63 -1.83 5.35
N HIS A 285 3.71 -2.61 5.55
CA HIS A 285 4.88 -2.18 6.29
C HIS A 285 5.51 -0.93 5.66
N TRP A 286 5.72 -0.90 4.33
CA TRP A 286 6.25 0.27 3.62
C TRP A 286 5.28 1.45 3.59
N MET A 287 3.96 1.22 3.58
CA MET A 287 2.97 2.30 3.79
C MET A 287 3.11 2.92 5.19
N ASN A 288 3.40 2.12 6.23
CA ASN A 288 3.65 2.68 7.57
C ASN A 288 5.01 3.40 7.67
N ILE A 289 6.08 2.90 7.03
CA ILE A 289 7.35 3.65 6.92
C ILE A 289 7.11 5.01 6.24
N THR A 290 6.24 5.07 5.24
CA THR A 290 5.82 6.33 4.60
C THR A 290 5.15 7.27 5.61
N HIS A 291 4.25 6.75 6.46
CA HIS A 291 3.67 7.52 7.57
C HIS A 291 4.77 8.10 8.48
N VAL A 292 5.70 7.26 8.92
CA VAL A 292 6.81 7.69 9.80
C VAL A 292 7.63 8.80 9.14
N ALA A 293 7.91 8.71 7.84
CA ALA A 293 8.63 9.73 7.10
C ALA A 293 7.86 11.05 7.02
N CYS A 294 6.58 11.00 6.68
CA CYS A 294 5.71 12.18 6.63
C CYS A 294 5.60 12.88 8.00
N LYS A 295 5.38 12.10 9.07
CA LYS A 295 5.32 12.67 10.44
C LYS A 295 6.63 13.29 10.86
N LYS A 296 7.77 12.65 10.60
CA LYS A 296 9.09 13.17 10.99
C LYS A 296 9.45 14.48 10.29
N THR A 297 8.99 14.67 9.06
CA THR A 297 9.26 15.90 8.27
C THR A 297 8.18 16.96 8.43
N ASN A 298 7.12 16.71 9.18
CA ASN A 298 5.91 17.52 9.22
C ASN A 298 5.38 17.80 7.80
N ALA A 299 5.38 16.78 6.95
CA ALA A 299 4.84 16.88 5.61
C ALA A 299 3.38 17.32 5.66
N ASP A 300 3.02 18.31 4.83
CA ASP A 300 1.64 18.76 4.75
C ASP A 300 0.73 17.67 4.14
N PHE A 301 -0.57 17.94 4.10
CA PHE A 301 -1.55 16.96 3.64
C PHE A 301 -1.26 16.50 2.20
N VAL A 302 -0.99 17.45 1.27
CA VAL A 302 -0.75 17.10 -0.14
C VAL A 302 0.58 16.37 -0.34
N GLN A 303 1.64 16.79 0.37
CA GLN A 303 2.92 16.06 0.37
C GLN A 303 2.76 14.63 0.87
N SER A 304 1.94 14.43 1.90
CA SER A 304 1.67 13.10 2.43
C SER A 304 0.89 12.23 1.43
N THR A 305 -0.12 12.78 0.74
CA THR A 305 -0.84 12.04 -0.33
C THR A 305 0.09 11.70 -1.50
N GLU A 306 1.00 12.61 -1.90
CA GLU A 306 2.04 12.37 -2.89
C GLU A 306 2.90 11.15 -2.53
N ALA A 307 3.41 11.13 -1.29
CA ALA A 307 4.27 10.06 -0.82
C ALA A 307 3.55 8.70 -0.85
N TYR A 308 2.32 8.63 -0.34
CA TYR A 308 1.54 7.40 -0.38
C TYR A 308 1.20 6.94 -1.80
N ALA A 309 0.84 7.87 -2.69
CA ALA A 309 0.53 7.53 -4.07
C ALA A 309 1.75 6.94 -4.80
N LEU A 310 2.91 7.59 -4.71
CA LEU A 310 4.13 7.13 -5.38
C LEU A 310 4.67 5.82 -4.81
N VAL A 311 4.69 5.67 -3.48
CA VAL A 311 5.10 4.40 -2.84
C VAL A 311 4.16 3.27 -3.22
N SER A 312 2.84 3.51 -3.24
CA SER A 312 1.87 2.47 -3.62
C SER A 312 1.98 2.05 -5.09
N VAL A 313 2.33 2.98 -6.00
CA VAL A 313 2.66 2.64 -7.39
C VAL A 313 3.91 1.77 -7.47
N ALA A 314 4.96 2.12 -6.71
CA ALA A 314 6.19 1.32 -6.66
C ALA A 314 5.95 -0.09 -6.10
N LEU A 315 5.11 -0.23 -5.08
CA LEU A 315 4.69 -1.51 -4.52
C LEU A 315 3.93 -2.35 -5.56
N MET A 316 2.94 -1.76 -6.23
CA MET A 316 2.09 -2.49 -7.18
C MET A 316 2.89 -2.97 -8.39
N ASP A 317 3.66 -2.09 -9.02
CA ASP A 317 4.48 -2.46 -10.16
C ASP A 317 5.61 -3.42 -9.79
N GLY A 318 6.20 -3.27 -8.59
CA GLY A 318 7.15 -4.22 -8.04
C GLY A 318 6.57 -5.63 -7.88
N PHE A 319 5.35 -5.75 -7.37
CA PHE A 319 4.68 -7.05 -7.29
C PHE A 319 4.32 -7.62 -8.66
N ILE A 320 3.90 -6.80 -9.62
CA ILE A 320 3.60 -7.27 -10.99
C ILE A 320 4.86 -7.85 -11.65
N SER A 321 5.99 -7.14 -11.56
CA SER A 321 7.26 -7.57 -12.14
C SER A 321 7.78 -8.84 -11.44
N CYS A 322 7.85 -8.84 -10.12
CA CYS A 322 8.29 -9.99 -9.33
C CYS A 322 7.44 -11.24 -9.58
N TRP A 323 6.11 -11.11 -9.64
CA TRP A 323 5.21 -12.24 -9.90
C TRP A 323 5.32 -12.79 -11.33
N ASP A 324 5.64 -11.93 -12.30
CA ASP A 324 5.96 -12.38 -13.67
C ASP A 324 7.14 -13.35 -13.67
N GLU A 325 8.23 -12.99 -12.98
CA GLU A 325 9.41 -13.85 -12.89
C GLU A 325 9.15 -15.10 -12.04
N LYS A 326 8.43 -14.99 -10.90
CA LYS A 326 8.11 -16.15 -10.05
C LYS A 326 7.43 -17.27 -10.83
N TYR A 327 6.40 -16.95 -11.57
CA TYR A 327 5.60 -17.94 -12.29
C TYR A 327 6.18 -18.31 -13.65
N LYS A 328 7.17 -17.59 -14.16
CA LYS A 328 8.01 -18.01 -15.29
C LYS A 328 9.11 -18.97 -14.88
N SER A 329 9.85 -18.65 -13.83
CA SER A 329 10.94 -19.48 -13.33
C SER A 329 10.43 -20.74 -12.62
N LYS A 330 9.31 -20.64 -11.89
CA LYS A 330 8.73 -21.71 -11.07
C LYS A 330 9.71 -22.36 -10.10
N LEU A 331 10.77 -21.67 -9.70
CA LEU A 331 11.89 -22.23 -8.96
C LEU A 331 11.48 -22.82 -7.61
N ILE A 332 12.04 -23.99 -7.29
CA ILE A 332 11.88 -24.70 -6.02
C ILE A 332 12.32 -23.84 -4.83
N ARG A 333 11.60 -23.92 -3.70
CA ARG A 333 11.95 -23.28 -2.44
C ARG A 333 13.07 -24.00 -1.68
N PRO A 334 13.86 -23.27 -0.85
CA PRO A 334 14.90 -23.87 -0.01
C PRO A 334 14.39 -25.03 0.84
N GLU A 335 13.22 -24.89 1.50
CA GLU A 335 12.62 -25.94 2.31
C GLU A 335 12.49 -27.26 1.54
N SER A 336 11.85 -27.24 0.37
CA SER A 336 11.67 -28.44 -0.44
C SER A 336 12.99 -29.02 -0.92
N TYR A 337 13.94 -28.17 -1.34
CA TYR A 337 15.25 -28.64 -1.82
C TYR A 337 16.11 -29.20 -0.69
N ILE A 338 16.17 -28.52 0.44
CA ILE A 338 17.00 -28.94 1.58
C ILE A 338 16.48 -30.25 2.16
N ASN A 339 15.17 -30.42 2.31
CA ASN A 339 14.59 -31.66 2.80
C ASN A 339 14.85 -32.85 1.86
N GLU A 340 14.89 -32.61 0.55
CA GLU A 340 15.14 -33.68 -0.44
C GLU A 340 16.62 -34.05 -0.54
N TYR A 341 17.56 -33.08 -0.47
CA TYR A 341 18.96 -33.31 -0.88
C TYR A 341 20.00 -33.04 0.20
N ILE A 342 19.64 -32.46 1.37
CA ILE A 342 20.61 -32.06 2.40
C ILE A 342 20.27 -32.61 3.79
N ASP A 343 19.06 -32.31 4.29
CA ASP A 343 18.63 -32.65 5.66
C ASP A 343 17.09 -32.76 5.68
N GLU A 344 16.55 -33.97 5.72
CA GLU A 344 15.09 -34.26 5.63
C GLU A 344 14.27 -33.65 6.76
N ASP A 345 14.88 -33.42 7.92
CA ASP A 345 14.24 -32.86 9.10
C ASP A 345 14.39 -31.34 9.23
N TRP A 346 15.05 -30.69 8.27
CA TRP A 346 15.26 -29.25 8.35
C TRP A 346 13.96 -28.46 8.19
N VAL A 347 13.77 -27.45 9.04
CA VAL A 347 12.65 -26.54 8.99
C VAL A 347 13.17 -25.11 8.91
N PRO A 348 12.68 -24.28 7.99
CA PRO A 348 13.06 -22.88 7.91
C PRO A 348 12.61 -22.10 9.15
N THR A 349 13.32 -21.02 9.49
CA THR A 349 12.98 -20.13 10.62
C THR A 349 11.62 -19.46 10.43
N LEU A 350 11.28 -19.12 9.18
CA LEU A 350 9.99 -18.55 8.79
C LEU A 350 9.24 -19.56 7.92
N GLN A 351 7.92 -19.57 8.03
CA GLN A 351 7.09 -20.41 7.17
C GLN A 351 7.26 -20.02 5.70
N THR A 352 7.52 -21.01 4.87
CA THR A 352 7.65 -20.84 3.41
C THR A 352 6.34 -20.32 2.81
N PRO A 353 6.36 -19.20 2.08
CA PRO A 353 5.14 -18.67 1.46
C PRO A 353 4.70 -19.50 0.24
N PRO A 354 3.38 -19.54 -0.06
CA PRO A 354 2.82 -20.44 -1.08
C PRO A 354 2.94 -19.88 -2.51
N PHE A 355 4.16 -19.66 -2.96
CA PHE A 355 4.50 -19.26 -4.34
C PHE A 355 5.97 -19.54 -4.67
N PRO A 356 6.36 -19.59 -5.97
CA PRO A 356 7.72 -19.88 -6.39
C PRO A 356 8.78 -18.97 -5.80
N GLU A 357 10.01 -19.46 -5.77
CA GLU A 357 11.10 -18.82 -5.03
C GLU A 357 11.57 -17.50 -5.66
N TYR A 358 11.89 -17.48 -6.96
CA TYR A 358 12.66 -16.43 -7.65
C TYR A 358 11.76 -15.38 -8.32
N THR A 359 11.97 -14.07 -8.14
CA THR A 359 12.86 -13.34 -7.24
C THR A 359 12.24 -13.17 -5.86
N SER A 360 12.98 -12.67 -4.87
CA SER A 360 12.45 -12.36 -3.54
C SER A 360 11.49 -11.17 -3.58
N GLY A 361 10.20 -11.41 -3.26
CA GLY A 361 9.21 -10.34 -3.23
C GLY A 361 9.54 -9.20 -2.28
N HIS A 362 10.00 -9.52 -1.04
CA HIS A 362 10.45 -8.52 -0.09
C HIS A 362 11.60 -7.67 -0.63
N SER A 363 12.56 -8.29 -1.33
CA SER A 363 13.70 -7.56 -1.90
C SER A 363 13.24 -6.57 -2.98
N VAL A 364 12.35 -7.01 -3.88
CA VAL A 364 11.85 -6.17 -4.99
C VAL A 364 11.08 -4.97 -4.45
N ILE A 365 10.05 -5.22 -3.65
CA ILE A 365 9.17 -4.11 -3.23
C ILE A 365 9.82 -3.18 -2.21
N SER A 366 10.70 -3.72 -1.35
CA SER A 366 11.42 -2.89 -0.39
C SER A 366 12.43 -1.97 -1.08
N ALA A 367 13.17 -2.47 -2.07
CA ALA A 367 14.08 -1.65 -2.84
C ALA A 367 13.35 -0.57 -3.64
N ALA A 368 12.23 -0.90 -4.30
CA ALA A 368 11.43 0.07 -5.04
C ALA A 368 10.84 1.16 -4.13
N SER A 369 10.30 0.78 -2.97
CA SER A 369 9.78 1.73 -1.97
C SER A 369 10.88 2.62 -1.37
N ALA A 370 12.04 2.03 -1.04
CA ALA A 370 13.17 2.77 -0.49
C ALA A 370 13.71 3.80 -1.46
N VAL A 371 13.82 3.47 -2.75
CA VAL A 371 14.21 4.44 -3.81
C VAL A 371 13.20 5.58 -3.86
N THR A 372 11.90 5.27 -3.89
CA THR A 372 10.83 6.27 -3.94
C THR A 372 10.89 7.21 -2.73
N LEU A 373 10.97 6.67 -1.52
CA LEU A 373 11.07 7.48 -0.30
C LEU A 373 12.38 8.28 -0.23
N THR A 374 13.48 7.72 -0.71
CA THR A 374 14.78 8.43 -0.78
C THR A 374 14.69 9.65 -1.70
N LYS A 375 14.02 9.52 -2.85
CA LYS A 375 13.82 10.66 -3.77
C LYS A 375 12.92 11.74 -3.18
N LEU A 376 11.95 11.38 -2.34
CA LEU A 376 11.02 12.32 -1.70
C LEU A 376 11.60 12.98 -0.45
N PHE A 377 12.35 12.25 0.37
CA PHE A 377 12.75 12.69 1.71
C PHE A 377 14.28 12.81 1.93
N GLY A 378 15.08 12.37 0.96
CA GLY A 378 16.54 12.44 1.00
C GLY A 378 17.24 11.13 1.39
N GLU A 379 18.55 11.05 1.05
CA GLU A 379 19.33 9.81 1.15
C GLU A 379 19.64 9.40 2.60
N ASN A 380 19.93 10.36 3.48
CA ASN A 380 20.35 10.12 4.86
C ASN A 380 19.19 10.30 5.85
N PHE A 381 18.03 9.77 5.51
CA PHE A 381 16.83 9.87 6.33
C PHE A 381 16.81 8.81 7.41
N SER A 382 17.27 9.14 8.63
CA SER A 382 17.21 8.23 9.77
C SER A 382 15.78 8.17 10.34
N PHE A 383 15.33 7.01 10.78
CA PHE A 383 14.00 6.87 11.38
C PHE A 383 13.93 5.67 12.34
N LEU A 384 12.94 5.70 13.22
CA LEU A 384 12.54 4.58 14.05
C LEU A 384 11.31 3.94 13.43
N ASP A 385 11.45 2.69 13.00
CA ASP A 385 10.34 1.89 12.50
C ASP A 385 9.65 1.20 13.66
N SER A 386 8.41 1.59 13.92
CA SER A 386 7.56 1.07 14.98
C SER A 386 6.42 0.20 14.45
N THR A 387 6.45 -0.18 13.16
CA THR A 387 5.36 -0.89 12.49
C THR A 387 4.98 -2.18 13.19
N GLU A 388 5.95 -2.92 13.69
CA GLU A 388 5.75 -4.25 14.25
C GLU A 388 5.42 -4.24 15.76
N ILE A 389 5.37 -3.07 16.42
CA ILE A 389 5.04 -2.98 17.87
C ILE A 389 3.64 -3.56 18.14
N GLU A 390 2.66 -3.26 17.31
CA GLU A 390 1.30 -3.77 17.47
C GLU A 390 1.20 -5.30 17.28
N PHE A 391 2.22 -5.91 16.66
CA PHE A 391 2.35 -7.36 16.51
C PHE A 391 3.29 -7.98 17.55
N GLY A 392 3.72 -7.21 18.56
CA GLY A 392 4.49 -7.68 19.71
C GLY A 392 6.01 -7.70 19.52
N LEU A 393 6.54 -7.05 18.48
CA LEU A 393 7.97 -6.94 18.22
C LEU A 393 8.50 -5.56 18.61
N SER A 394 9.79 -5.47 18.87
CA SER A 394 10.45 -4.20 19.20
C SER A 394 10.65 -3.34 17.96
N ALA A 395 10.57 -2.01 18.12
CA ALA A 395 10.91 -1.07 17.05
C ALA A 395 12.39 -1.20 16.66
N ARG A 396 12.71 -0.90 15.39
CA ARG A 396 14.06 -0.91 14.85
C ARG A 396 14.45 0.45 14.28
N SER A 397 15.70 0.86 14.48
CA SER A 397 16.23 2.14 14.01
C SER A 397 17.04 1.95 12.74
N PHE A 398 16.81 2.80 11.75
CA PHE A 398 17.52 2.80 10.48
C PHE A 398 18.11 4.19 10.19
N LYS A 399 19.28 4.22 9.53
CA LYS A 399 19.94 5.45 9.10
C LYS A 399 19.42 5.97 7.76
N SER A 400 18.78 5.10 6.98
CA SER A 400 18.21 5.42 5.69
C SER A 400 17.13 4.40 5.28
N PHE A 401 16.28 4.75 4.31
CA PHE A 401 15.34 3.81 3.69
C PHE A 401 16.08 2.66 2.99
N LYS A 402 17.26 2.95 2.43
CA LYS A 402 18.11 1.94 1.80
C LYS A 402 18.55 0.88 2.81
N GLU A 403 19.05 1.29 3.99
CA GLU A 403 19.45 0.36 5.07
C GLU A 403 18.27 -0.53 5.48
N ALA A 404 17.07 0.04 5.65
CA ALA A 404 15.88 -0.72 5.97
C ALA A 404 15.52 -1.74 4.86
N SER A 405 15.64 -1.36 3.59
CA SER A 405 15.36 -2.28 2.47
C SER A 405 16.40 -3.39 2.34
N GLU A 406 17.68 -3.11 2.64
CA GLU A 406 18.74 -4.11 2.67
C GLU A 406 18.52 -5.12 3.81
N GLU A 407 18.07 -4.65 4.98
CA GLU A 407 17.71 -5.54 6.09
C GLU A 407 16.47 -6.36 5.76
N ALA A 408 15.44 -5.78 5.15
CA ALA A 408 14.27 -6.50 4.68
C ALA A 408 14.64 -7.60 3.65
N ALA A 409 15.58 -7.31 2.78
CA ALA A 409 16.06 -8.26 1.79
C ALA A 409 16.84 -9.44 2.42
N ILE A 410 17.84 -9.16 3.26
CA ILE A 410 18.65 -10.21 3.89
C ILE A 410 17.86 -11.05 4.91
N SER A 411 16.80 -10.48 5.50
CA SER A 411 15.93 -11.20 6.42
C SER A 411 15.35 -12.49 5.82
N ARG A 412 15.24 -12.55 4.50
CA ARG A 412 14.71 -13.74 3.78
C ARG A 412 15.68 -14.91 3.76
N LEU A 413 17.01 -14.62 3.76
CA LEU A 413 18.03 -15.64 3.94
C LEU A 413 18.01 -16.17 5.38
N TYR A 414 17.92 -15.26 6.37
CA TYR A 414 17.80 -15.62 7.78
C TYR A 414 16.52 -16.42 8.07
N GLY A 415 15.44 -16.07 7.38
CA GLY A 415 14.19 -16.82 7.42
C GLY A 415 14.27 -18.22 6.81
N GLY A 416 15.30 -18.51 6.00
CA GLY A 416 15.47 -19.81 5.35
C GLY A 416 14.54 -20.04 4.16
N ILE A 417 13.95 -18.97 3.59
CA ILE A 417 12.89 -19.08 2.57
C ILE A 417 13.30 -18.60 1.18
N HIS A 418 14.52 -18.06 1.05
CA HIS A 418 15.09 -17.62 -0.23
C HIS A 418 16.58 -17.97 -0.31
N TYR A 419 17.04 -18.29 -1.52
CA TYR A 419 18.45 -18.34 -1.86
C TYR A 419 19.01 -16.93 -2.05
N ARG A 420 20.33 -16.75 -1.81
CA ARG A 420 20.95 -15.42 -1.94
C ARG A 420 20.79 -14.77 -3.31
N PRO A 421 20.90 -15.46 -4.46
CA PRO A 421 20.67 -14.83 -5.77
C PRO A 421 19.29 -14.19 -5.93
N ALA A 422 18.23 -14.82 -5.41
CA ALA A 422 16.89 -14.25 -5.47
C ALA A 422 16.76 -12.95 -4.67
N ILE A 423 17.50 -12.83 -3.58
CA ILE A 423 17.56 -11.64 -2.74
C ILE A 423 18.28 -10.52 -3.49
N VAL A 424 19.49 -10.78 -3.98
CA VAL A 424 20.37 -9.79 -4.64
C VAL A 424 19.73 -9.29 -5.93
N ASN A 425 19.24 -10.21 -6.76
CA ASN A 425 18.59 -9.85 -8.03
C ASN A 425 17.25 -9.15 -7.81
N GLY A 426 16.52 -9.51 -6.74
CA GLY A 426 15.32 -8.80 -6.35
C GLY A 426 15.58 -7.34 -5.93
N VAL A 427 16.66 -7.07 -5.20
CA VAL A 427 17.08 -5.69 -4.86
C VAL A 427 17.42 -4.91 -6.13
N THR A 428 18.14 -5.53 -7.07
CA THR A 428 18.48 -4.89 -8.36
C THR A 428 17.23 -4.56 -9.17
N GLU A 429 16.30 -5.50 -9.31
CA GLU A 429 15.01 -5.36 -9.98
C GLU A 429 14.18 -4.23 -9.36
N GLY A 430 13.99 -4.26 -8.05
CA GLY A 430 13.23 -3.24 -7.33
C GLY A 430 13.83 -1.85 -7.41
N THR A 431 15.18 -1.74 -7.33
CA THR A 431 15.89 -0.46 -7.50
C THR A 431 15.65 0.13 -8.88
N ALA A 432 15.70 -0.69 -9.93
CA ALA A 432 15.43 -0.25 -11.30
C ALA A 432 13.98 0.23 -11.47
N ILE A 433 13.01 -0.51 -10.91
CA ILE A 433 11.58 -0.13 -10.92
C ILE A 433 11.37 1.20 -10.21
N GLY A 434 11.88 1.37 -8.99
CA GLY A 434 11.71 2.60 -8.21
C GLY A 434 12.31 3.82 -8.92
N ASN A 435 13.51 3.69 -9.48
CA ASN A 435 14.14 4.77 -10.25
C ASN A 435 13.31 5.14 -11.48
N TYR A 436 12.83 4.16 -12.24
CA TYR A 436 12.02 4.39 -13.44
C TYR A 436 10.70 5.10 -13.11
N ILE A 437 10.00 4.68 -12.05
CA ILE A 437 8.76 5.30 -11.61
C ILE A 437 9.01 6.78 -11.24
N MET A 438 10.05 7.06 -10.46
CA MET A 438 10.38 8.43 -10.05
C MET A 438 10.90 9.31 -11.18
N GLU A 439 11.49 8.71 -12.23
CA GLU A 439 11.88 9.41 -13.45
C GLU A 439 10.67 9.70 -14.34
N LYS A 440 9.76 8.75 -14.50
CA LYS A 440 8.62 8.84 -15.41
C LYS A 440 7.46 9.67 -14.85
N ILE A 441 7.10 9.47 -13.59
CA ILE A 441 5.95 10.10 -12.96
C ILE A 441 6.37 11.40 -12.31
N LYS A 442 5.77 12.52 -12.73
CA LYS A 442 5.99 13.86 -12.19
C LYS A 442 4.76 14.32 -11.44
N THR A 443 4.94 14.63 -10.19
CA THR A 443 3.88 15.10 -9.31
C THR A 443 3.91 16.61 -9.10
N ARG A 444 5.00 17.30 -9.55
CA ARG A 444 5.19 18.74 -9.36
C ARG A 444 5.47 19.46 -10.68
N ARG A 445 4.92 20.68 -10.84
CA ARG A 445 5.08 21.50 -12.05
C ARG A 445 6.53 21.85 -12.37
N GLU A 446 7.36 22.08 -11.35
CA GLU A 446 8.77 22.38 -11.52
C GLU A 446 9.56 21.23 -12.18
N ASP A 447 9.11 19.99 -11.99
CA ASP A 447 9.75 18.82 -12.60
C ASP A 447 9.34 18.67 -14.07
N LEU A 448 8.12 19.05 -14.44
CA LEU A 448 7.67 19.14 -15.84
C LEU A 448 8.44 20.23 -16.59
N ALA A 449 8.59 21.42 -16.00
CA ALA A 449 9.30 22.54 -16.61
C ALA A 449 10.79 22.23 -16.88
N LYS A 450 11.44 21.40 -16.06
CA LYS A 450 12.83 20.96 -16.29
C LYS A 450 12.94 20.04 -17.51
N ILE A 451 11.94 19.21 -17.78
CA ILE A 451 11.92 18.32 -18.95
C ILE A 451 11.74 19.16 -20.21
N GLU A 452 10.76 20.05 -20.27
CA GLU A 452 10.50 20.94 -21.41
C GLU A 452 11.70 21.84 -21.75
N SER A 453 12.53 22.17 -20.76
CA SER A 453 13.76 22.98 -20.99
C SER A 453 14.97 22.16 -21.42
N SER A 454 14.90 20.83 -21.40
CA SER A 454 15.99 19.91 -21.75
C SER A 454 15.81 19.25 -23.13
N GLU A 455 14.62 19.40 -23.74
CA GLU A 455 14.32 19.04 -25.13
C GLU A 455 14.59 20.23 -26.09
#